data_33056667d320f72d18e6d81219ace9cf
#
_entry.id   33056667d320f72d18e6d81219ace9cf
#
_cell.length_a   1.000
_cell.length_b   1.000
_cell.length_c   1.000
_cell.angle_alpha   90.00
_cell.angle_beta   90.00
_cell.angle_gamma   90.00
#
_symmetry.space_group_name_H-M   'P 1'
#
loop_
_entity.id
_entity.type
_entity.pdbx_description
1 polymer ?
#
loop_
_entity_poly.entity_id
_entity_poly.type
_entity_poly.pdbx_seq_one_letter_code
_entity_poly.pdbx_strand_id
1 'polypeptide(L)'
;MQSWINFWSFIFWLSFVSFISNINNFLRLLFYSELTWIIIYCYTLVLGAINDDITLLSSSIFILGLAGLEYGLGIILIIIFKNINSKLELNDIDYEKKIYNIYNNSNLYINRYVWKN
;
A
#
# COMPACT_ATOMS: atom_id res chain seq x y z
N MET A 1 3.82 -31.97 -8.61
CA MET A 1 4.81 -30.93 -8.28
C MET A 1 4.64 -29.68 -9.12
N GLN A 2 4.55 -29.80 -10.44
CA GLN A 2 4.34 -28.66 -11.33
C GLN A 2 2.99 -27.95 -11.11
N SER A 3 1.97 -28.65 -10.68
CA SER A 3 0.67 -28.08 -10.34
C SER A 3 0.73 -27.12 -9.15
N TRP A 4 1.56 -27.39 -8.14
CA TRP A 4 1.77 -26.51 -6.99
C TRP A 4 2.48 -25.21 -7.39
N ILE A 5 3.49 -25.31 -8.25
CA ILE A 5 4.20 -24.12 -8.77
C ILE A 5 3.26 -23.25 -9.56
N ASN A 6 2.46 -23.83 -10.44
CA ASN A 6 1.48 -23.10 -11.24
C ASN A 6 0.40 -22.45 -10.36
N PHE A 7 -0.07 -23.12 -9.33
CA PHE A 7 -1.04 -22.61 -8.38
C PHE A 7 -0.52 -21.37 -7.65
N TRP A 8 0.68 -21.45 -7.10
CA TRP A 8 1.28 -20.32 -6.37
C TRP A 8 1.64 -19.15 -7.29
N SER A 9 2.09 -19.45 -8.51
CA SER A 9 2.33 -18.43 -9.53
C SER A 9 1.04 -17.69 -9.90
N PHE A 10 -0.06 -18.41 -10.06
CA PHE A 10 -1.37 -17.82 -10.33
C PHE A 10 -1.84 -16.92 -9.18
N ILE A 11 -1.71 -17.38 -7.95
CA ILE A 11 -2.08 -16.59 -6.76
C ILE A 11 -1.21 -15.34 -6.66
N PHE A 12 0.08 -15.44 -6.96
CA PHE A 12 0.98 -14.28 -6.98
C PHE A 12 0.52 -13.21 -7.97
N TRP A 13 0.22 -13.61 -9.19
CA TRP A 13 -0.26 -12.69 -10.22
C TRP A 13 -1.60 -12.07 -9.85
N LEU A 14 -2.50 -12.85 -9.28
CA LEU A 14 -3.79 -12.35 -8.83
C LEU A 14 -3.65 -11.31 -7.72
N SER A 15 -2.79 -11.55 -6.75
CA SER A 15 -2.53 -10.59 -5.68
C SER A 15 -1.83 -9.33 -6.18
N PHE A 16 -0.94 -9.45 -7.16
CA PHE A 16 -0.26 -8.33 -7.79
C PHE A 16 -1.23 -7.43 -8.55
N VAL A 17 -2.16 -8.01 -9.28
CA VAL A 17 -3.24 -7.27 -9.97
C VAL A 17 -4.12 -6.55 -8.96
N SER A 18 -4.47 -7.21 -7.86
CA SER A 18 -5.25 -6.60 -6.77
C SER A 18 -4.50 -5.44 -6.11
N PHE A 19 -3.21 -5.56 -5.93
CA PHE A 19 -2.35 -4.49 -5.43
C PHE A 19 -2.40 -3.25 -6.34
N ILE A 20 -2.24 -3.44 -7.65
CA ILE A 20 -2.26 -2.35 -8.63
C ILE A 20 -3.65 -1.68 -8.72
N SER A 21 -4.72 -2.46 -8.64
CA SER A 21 -6.08 -1.92 -8.77
C SER A 21 -6.55 -1.09 -7.56
N ASN A 22 -5.89 -1.20 -6.40
CA ASN A 22 -6.27 -0.51 -5.16
C ASN A 22 -5.28 0.59 -4.75
N ILE A 23 -4.72 1.32 -5.73
CA ILE A 23 -3.72 2.37 -5.51
C ILE A 23 -4.30 3.58 -4.76
N ASN A 24 -5.59 3.84 -4.84
CA ASN A 24 -6.22 5.07 -4.35
C ASN A 24 -6.28 5.18 -2.82
N ASN A 25 -6.27 4.07 -2.09
CA ASN A 25 -6.32 4.05 -0.64
C ASN A 25 -5.02 3.47 -0.08
N PHE A 26 -4.30 4.27 0.72
CA PHE A 26 -3.01 3.86 1.28
C PHE A 26 -3.12 2.66 2.22
N LEU A 27 -4.18 2.59 3.04
CA LEU A 27 -4.40 1.47 3.95
C LEU A 27 -4.62 0.15 3.19
N ARG A 28 -5.44 0.19 2.12
CA ARG A 28 -5.65 -0.98 1.25
C ARG A 28 -4.38 -1.37 0.51
N LEU A 29 -3.64 -0.39 0.02
CA LEU A 29 -2.36 -0.61 -0.64
C LEU A 29 -1.39 -1.35 0.29
N LEU A 30 -1.25 -0.90 1.53
CA LEU A 30 -0.41 -1.55 2.53
C LEU A 30 -0.87 -2.98 2.81
N PHE A 31 -2.17 -3.18 2.99
CA PHE A 31 -2.75 -4.50 3.23
C PHE A 31 -2.47 -5.47 2.08
N TYR A 32 -2.68 -5.05 0.83
CA TYR A 32 -2.41 -5.89 -0.33
C TYR A 32 -0.92 -6.16 -0.55
N SER A 33 -0.05 -5.21 -0.22
CA SER A 33 1.39 -5.44 -0.27
C SER A 33 1.83 -6.51 0.74
N GLU A 34 1.26 -6.51 1.94
CA GLU A 34 1.52 -7.56 2.94
C GLU A 34 1.04 -8.93 2.47
N LEU A 35 -0.14 -9.02 1.88
CA LEU A 35 -0.62 -10.27 1.28
C LEU A 35 0.32 -10.77 0.19
N THR A 36 0.83 -9.89 -0.65
CA THR A 36 1.79 -10.23 -1.72
C THR A 36 3.09 -10.78 -1.13
N TRP A 37 3.62 -10.17 -0.08
CA TRP A 37 4.82 -10.66 0.60
C TRP A 37 4.62 -12.04 1.22
N ILE A 38 3.48 -12.30 1.84
CA ILE A 38 3.14 -13.61 2.39
C ILE A 38 3.09 -14.67 1.28
N ILE A 39 2.52 -14.35 0.15
CA ILE A 39 2.44 -15.25 -1.01
C ILE A 39 3.85 -15.55 -1.55
N ILE A 40 4.70 -14.55 -1.68
CA ILE A 40 6.10 -14.73 -2.09
C ILE A 40 6.85 -15.63 -1.11
N TYR A 41 6.65 -15.43 0.18
CA TYR A 41 7.24 -16.27 1.23
C TYR A 41 6.81 -17.72 1.09
N CYS A 42 5.52 -17.99 0.97
CA CYS A 42 5.00 -19.35 0.77
C CYS A 42 5.51 -19.97 -0.53
N TYR A 43 5.59 -19.19 -1.60
CA TYR A 43 6.08 -19.65 -2.89
C TYR A 43 7.55 -20.06 -2.83
N THR A 44 8.39 -19.26 -2.17
CA THR A 44 9.81 -19.60 -1.98
C THR A 44 9.99 -20.83 -1.10
N LEU A 45 9.17 -21.04 -0.07
CA LEU A 45 9.18 -22.25 0.74
C LEU A 45 8.82 -23.48 -0.07
N VAL A 46 7.80 -23.41 -0.90
CA VAL A 46 7.37 -24.53 -1.77
C VAL A 46 8.47 -24.86 -2.77
N LEU A 47 9.07 -23.87 -3.42
CA LEU A 47 10.16 -24.08 -4.36
C LEU A 47 11.40 -24.70 -3.67
N GLY A 48 11.75 -24.21 -2.50
CA GLY A 48 12.87 -24.75 -1.73
C GLY A 48 12.64 -26.19 -1.29
N ALA A 49 11.42 -26.52 -0.89
CA ALA A 49 11.06 -27.88 -0.50
C ALA A 49 11.09 -28.86 -1.69
N ILE A 50 10.62 -28.42 -2.86
CA ILE A 50 10.61 -29.26 -4.07
C ILE A 50 12.02 -29.52 -4.60
N ASN A 51 12.89 -28.51 -4.59
CA ASN A 51 14.24 -28.58 -5.13
C ASN A 51 15.28 -29.01 -4.10
N ASP A 52 14.88 -29.23 -2.85
CA ASP A 52 15.79 -29.51 -1.71
C ASP A 52 16.92 -28.48 -1.59
N ASP A 53 16.61 -27.22 -1.86
CA ASP A 53 17.58 -26.13 -1.85
C ASP A 53 17.53 -25.38 -0.53
N ILE A 54 18.59 -25.51 0.26
CA ILE A 54 18.73 -24.83 1.57
C ILE A 54 18.82 -23.30 1.38
N THR A 55 19.40 -22.84 0.30
CA THR A 55 19.53 -21.41 0.00
C THR A 55 18.16 -20.75 -0.20
N LEU A 56 17.25 -21.40 -0.91
CA LEU A 56 15.88 -20.90 -1.08
C LEU A 56 15.12 -20.89 0.25
N LEU A 57 15.29 -21.91 1.08
CA LEU A 57 14.67 -21.96 2.40
C LEU A 57 15.19 -20.87 3.33
N SER A 58 16.48 -20.59 3.31
CA SER A 58 17.06 -19.49 4.10
C SER A 58 16.68 -18.12 3.56
N SER A 59 16.55 -17.96 2.24
CA SER A 59 16.09 -16.70 1.64
C SER A 59 14.66 -16.36 2.03
N SER A 60 13.82 -17.33 2.31
CA SER A 60 12.45 -17.11 2.77
C SER A 60 12.41 -16.34 4.09
N ILE A 61 13.37 -16.59 4.99
CA ILE A 61 13.49 -15.85 6.27
C ILE A 61 13.81 -14.37 6.01
N PHE A 62 14.69 -14.08 5.05
CA PHE A 62 14.97 -12.71 4.63
C PHE A 62 13.73 -12.01 4.09
N ILE A 63 12.94 -12.69 3.27
CA ILE A 63 11.70 -12.16 2.71
C ILE A 63 10.73 -11.80 3.84
N LEU A 64 10.61 -12.67 4.84
CA LEU A 64 9.75 -12.42 6.00
C LEU A 64 10.23 -11.20 6.80
N GLY A 65 11.53 -11.05 7.00
CA GLY A 65 12.12 -9.88 7.67
C GLY A 65 11.87 -8.57 6.91
N LEU A 66 12.05 -8.58 5.60
CA LEU A 66 11.76 -7.42 4.74
C LEU A 66 10.28 -7.04 4.77
N ALA A 67 9.39 -8.03 4.76
CA ALA A 67 7.95 -7.80 4.88
C ALA A 67 7.60 -7.12 6.20
N GLY A 68 8.19 -7.55 7.30
CA GLY A 68 7.98 -6.92 8.61
C GLY A 68 8.47 -5.48 8.68
N LEU A 69 9.64 -5.18 8.10
CA LEU A 69 10.17 -3.83 8.02
C LEU A 69 9.29 -2.93 7.17
N GLU A 70 8.84 -3.40 6.02
CA GLU A 70 7.94 -2.64 5.14
C GLU A 70 6.62 -2.33 5.85
N TYR A 71 6.05 -3.30 6.55
CA TYR A 71 4.82 -3.11 7.32
C TYR A 71 4.99 -2.07 8.41
N GLY A 72 6.09 -2.11 9.16
CA GLY A 72 6.40 -1.13 10.19
C GLY A 72 6.53 0.29 9.62
N LEU A 73 7.26 0.45 8.54
CA LEU A 73 7.38 1.73 7.83
C LEU A 73 6.03 2.22 7.30
N GLY A 74 5.22 1.32 6.76
CA GLY A 74 3.89 1.64 6.27
C GLY A 74 2.96 2.15 7.35
N ILE A 75 2.98 1.56 8.55
CA ILE A 75 2.20 2.02 9.71
C ILE A 75 2.64 3.42 10.13
N ILE A 76 3.94 3.68 10.20
CA ILE A 76 4.48 4.99 10.54
C ILE A 76 4.01 6.04 9.52
N LEU A 77 4.08 5.72 8.24
CA LEU A 77 3.61 6.60 7.17
C LEU A 77 2.11 6.87 7.26
N ILE A 78 1.31 5.88 7.60
CA ILE A 78 -0.13 6.04 7.82
C ILE A 78 -0.40 7.01 8.96
N ILE A 79 0.30 6.89 10.08
CA ILE A 79 0.14 7.78 11.23
C ILE A 79 0.50 9.21 10.86
N ILE A 80 1.62 9.42 10.17
CA ILE A 80 2.05 10.74 9.70
C ILE A 80 1.04 11.32 8.72
N PHE A 81 0.59 10.55 7.76
CA PHE A 81 -0.36 10.98 6.73
C PHE A 81 -1.72 11.33 7.33
N LYS A 82 -2.18 10.57 8.31
CA LYS A 82 -3.42 10.85 9.04
C LYS A 82 -3.35 12.14 9.84
N ASN A 83 -2.19 12.48 10.40
CA ASN A 83 -2.00 13.72 11.14
C ASN A 83 -1.98 14.96 10.23
N ILE A 84 -1.49 14.80 8.99
CA ILE A 84 -1.44 15.88 8.01
C ILE A 84 -2.77 16.01 7.26
N ASN A 85 -3.35 14.88 6.83
CA ASN A 85 -4.60 14.79 6.08
C ASN A 85 -5.58 13.87 6.81
N SER A 86 -6.81 14.31 7.00
CA SER A 86 -7.85 13.51 7.65
C SER A 86 -8.30 12.28 6.85
N LYS A 87 -7.92 12.17 5.57
CA LYS A 87 -8.27 11.05 4.68
C LYS A 87 -7.03 10.35 4.18
N LEU A 88 -7.05 9.01 4.18
CA LEU A 88 -5.98 8.15 3.66
C LEU A 88 -6.10 7.87 2.16
N GLU A 89 -6.74 8.78 1.41
CA GLU A 89 -6.89 8.65 -0.03
C GLU A 89 -5.73 9.31 -0.75
N LEU A 90 -5.11 8.57 -1.69
CA LEU A 90 -4.01 9.02 -2.54
C LEU A 90 -4.53 9.65 -3.84
N ASN A 91 -5.67 10.30 -3.81
CA ASN A 91 -6.31 10.84 -5.01
C ASN A 91 -6.01 12.33 -5.14
N ASP A 92 -5.29 12.72 -6.19
CA ASP A 92 -4.90 14.12 -6.46
C ASP A 92 -6.10 15.07 -6.57
N ILE A 93 -7.25 14.53 -7.02
CA ILE A 93 -8.50 15.29 -7.15
C ILE A 93 -8.99 15.83 -5.81
N ASP A 94 -8.77 15.11 -4.72
CA ASP A 94 -9.19 15.56 -3.38
C ASP A 94 -8.30 16.69 -2.86
N TYR A 95 -7.03 16.73 -3.25
CA TYR A 95 -6.13 17.84 -2.94
C TYR A 95 -6.57 19.13 -3.65
N GLU A 96 -6.89 19.05 -4.92
CA GLU A 96 -7.37 20.20 -5.69
C GLU A 96 -8.67 20.76 -5.11
N LYS A 97 -9.63 19.89 -4.77
CA LYS A 97 -10.88 20.30 -4.12
C LYS A 97 -10.65 20.98 -2.78
N LYS A 98 -9.71 20.47 -1.98
CA LYS A 98 -9.38 21.04 -0.68
C LYS A 98 -8.76 22.42 -0.81
N ILE A 99 -7.82 22.58 -1.74
CA ILE A 99 -7.19 23.88 -2.05
C ILE A 99 -8.23 24.86 -2.59
N TYR A 100 -9.10 24.43 -3.49
CA TYR A 100 -10.16 25.24 -4.05
C TYR A 100 -11.16 25.73 -2.97
N ASN A 101 -11.53 24.86 -2.04
CA ASN A 101 -12.40 25.22 -0.93
C ASN A 101 -11.75 26.22 0.03
N ILE A 102 -10.46 26.08 0.31
CA ILE A 102 -9.71 27.03 1.13
C ILE A 102 -9.67 28.39 0.44
N TYR A 103 -9.40 28.40 -0.86
CA TYR A 103 -9.35 29.61 -1.66
C TYR A 103 -10.72 30.33 -1.69
N ASN A 104 -11.80 29.61 -1.93
CA ASN A 104 -13.15 30.17 -1.93
C ASN A 104 -13.57 30.68 -0.56
N ASN A 105 -13.23 29.99 0.51
CA ASN A 105 -13.51 30.47 1.87
C ASN A 105 -12.72 31.72 2.19
N SER A 106 -11.46 31.82 1.78
CA SER A 106 -10.67 33.03 1.99
C SER A 106 -11.25 34.24 1.22
N ASN A 107 -11.72 34.03 0.00
CA ASN A 107 -12.38 35.07 -0.78
C ASN A 107 -13.70 35.55 -0.16
N LEU A 108 -14.47 34.63 0.44
CA LEU A 108 -15.69 35.00 1.18
C LEU A 108 -15.38 35.85 2.41
N TYR A 109 -14.29 35.53 3.12
CA TYR A 109 -13.85 36.35 4.24
C TYR A 109 -13.40 37.77 3.80
N ILE A 110 -12.60 37.83 2.74
CA ILE A 110 -12.12 39.10 2.18
C ILE A 110 -13.32 39.96 1.73
N ASN A 111 -14.28 39.39 1.02
CA ASN A 111 -15.48 40.11 0.59
C ASN A 111 -16.32 40.59 1.77
N ARG A 112 -16.42 39.85 2.86
CA ARG A 112 -17.12 40.29 4.07
C ARG A 112 -16.49 41.53 4.71
N TYR A 113 -15.16 41.62 4.70
CA TYR A 113 -14.46 42.78 5.26
C TYR A 113 -14.49 44.00 4.35
N VAL A 114 -14.46 43.80 3.05
CA VAL A 114 -14.50 44.90 2.06
C VAL A 114 -15.88 45.57 1.99
N TRP A 115 -16.96 44.82 2.14
CA TRP A 115 -18.33 45.35 2.06
C TRP A 115 -18.83 46.00 3.35
N LYS A 116 -18.14 45.89 4.46
CA LYS A 116 -18.50 46.50 5.73
C LYS A 116 -17.90 47.89 5.97
N ASN A 117 -16.98 48.30 5.12
CA ASN A 117 -16.38 49.64 5.11
C ASN A 117 -16.99 50.51 4.01
#